data_38a779f98ead289a37df3b16c25521ba
#
_entry.id   38a779f98ead289a37df3b16c25521ba
#
_cell.length_a   1.000
_cell.length_b   1.000
_cell.length_c   1.000
_cell.angle_alpha   90.00
_cell.angle_beta   90.00
_cell.angle_gamma   90.00
#
_symmetry.space_group_name_H-M   'P 1'
#
loop_
_entity.id
_entity.type
_entity.pdbx_description
1 polymer ?
#
loop_
_entity_poly.entity_id
_entity_poly.type
_entity_poly.pdbx_seq_one_letter_code
_entity_poly.pdbx_strand_id
1 'polypeptide(L)'
;MIKKYNYKNILTEEDQDLYIKIIDKIYEGGDYDKNNPGIQTPPYLFDYPEFFKLRQTFFLSCSSYLNRDVTLNLHNAEVKCWCHMNYRYKQQRDGIENCWHDHNPTEISGIYYLKTPKTGLTQFKTGTEFLDKSIGYISPENFSWFIFPSHLIHRPGLIKSNQKRYVIAATLTTEYFLLRSFGLG
;
A
#
# COMPACT_ATOMS: atom_id res chain seq x y z
N MET A 1 -7.13 -7.70 -11.53
CA MET A 1 -5.85 -8.50 -11.58
C MET A 1 -4.77 -7.70 -10.89
N ILE A 2 -3.87 -8.36 -10.12
CA ILE A 2 -2.73 -7.69 -9.46
C ILE A 2 -1.57 -7.67 -10.45
N LYS A 3 -0.91 -6.50 -10.63
CA LYS A 3 0.28 -6.37 -11.47
C LYS A 3 1.47 -5.87 -10.65
N LYS A 4 2.67 -6.37 -10.97
CA LYS A 4 3.93 -5.99 -10.35
C LYS A 4 4.75 -5.09 -11.28
N TYR A 5 5.34 -4.03 -10.71
CA TYR A 5 6.23 -3.08 -11.39
C TYR A 5 7.50 -2.90 -10.56
N ASN A 6 8.66 -3.22 -11.12
CA ASN A 6 9.94 -3.15 -10.43
C ASN A 6 10.72 -1.89 -10.83
N TYR A 7 11.34 -1.22 -9.86
CA TYR A 7 12.04 0.06 -10.01
C TYR A 7 13.45 0.07 -9.40
N LYS A 8 14.14 -1.07 -9.42
CA LYS A 8 15.52 -1.18 -8.93
C LYS A 8 16.52 -0.25 -9.64
N ASN A 9 16.17 0.29 -10.80
CA ASN A 9 16.99 1.26 -11.54
C ASN A 9 16.73 2.72 -11.11
N ILE A 10 15.71 2.98 -10.28
CA ILE A 10 15.30 4.31 -9.82
C ILE A 10 15.47 4.43 -8.31
N LEU A 11 15.05 3.38 -7.59
CA LEU A 11 15.09 3.31 -6.13
C LEU A 11 16.33 2.53 -5.68
N THR A 12 17.00 3.03 -4.65
CA THR A 12 18.21 2.42 -4.07
C THR A 12 17.97 1.92 -2.65
N GLU A 13 18.92 1.18 -2.09
CA GLU A 13 18.89 0.76 -0.69
C GLU A 13 18.96 1.99 0.24
N GLU A 14 19.72 3.02 -0.14
CA GLU A 14 19.80 4.27 0.62
C GLU A 14 18.45 4.99 0.66
N ASP A 15 17.70 4.99 -0.44
CA ASP A 15 16.33 5.53 -0.46
C ASP A 15 15.45 4.75 0.55
N GLN A 16 15.52 3.42 0.57
CA GLN A 16 14.73 2.59 1.49
C GLN A 16 15.10 2.85 2.96
N ASP A 17 16.39 2.94 3.27
CA ASP A 17 16.87 3.25 4.62
C ASP A 17 16.43 4.65 5.08
N LEU A 18 16.44 5.61 4.16
CA LEU A 18 15.94 6.97 4.44
C LEU A 18 14.44 6.94 4.76
N TYR A 19 13.63 6.22 3.97
CA TYR A 19 12.19 6.09 4.22
C TYR A 19 11.91 5.45 5.57
N ILE A 20 12.63 4.39 5.95
CA ILE A 20 12.50 3.76 7.27
C ILE A 20 12.81 4.75 8.39
N LYS A 21 13.89 5.51 8.28
CA LYS A 21 14.28 6.53 9.29
C LYS A 21 13.20 7.59 9.48
N ILE A 22 12.58 8.06 8.39
CA ILE A 22 11.50 9.05 8.47
C ILE A 22 10.27 8.44 9.12
N ILE A 23 9.88 7.23 8.70
CA ILE A 23 8.74 6.51 9.26
C ILE A 23 8.93 6.25 10.77
N ASP A 24 10.12 5.81 11.20
CA ASP A 24 10.42 5.59 12.61
C ASP A 24 10.33 6.91 13.42
N LYS A 25 10.79 8.04 12.89
CA LYS A 25 10.62 9.36 13.52
C LYS A 25 9.16 9.77 13.68
N ILE A 26 8.30 9.49 12.68
CA ILE A 26 6.86 9.75 12.76
C ILE A 26 6.26 8.92 13.91
N TYR A 27 6.64 7.65 14.04
CA TYR A 27 6.18 6.79 15.13
C TYR A 27 6.67 7.23 16.49
N GLU A 28 7.95 7.62 16.61
CA GLU A 28 8.54 8.12 17.84
C GLU A 28 7.89 9.44 18.29
N GLY A 29 7.51 10.29 17.34
CA GLY A 29 6.75 11.52 17.56
C GLY A 29 5.31 11.30 18.00
N GLY A 30 4.80 10.06 17.94
CA GLY A 30 3.42 9.73 18.30
C GLY A 30 2.38 10.08 17.25
N ASP A 31 2.82 10.51 16.06
CA ASP A 31 1.96 10.83 14.92
C ASP A 31 1.60 9.56 14.13
N TYR A 32 0.66 8.79 14.69
CA TYR A 32 0.14 7.57 14.08
C TYR A 32 -1.30 7.30 14.52
N ASP A 33 -2.05 6.61 13.66
CA ASP A 33 -3.41 6.21 13.97
C ASP A 33 -3.42 5.09 15.01
N LYS A 34 -3.88 5.43 16.22
CA LYS A 34 -3.96 4.50 17.36
C LYS A 34 -5.14 3.54 17.28
N ASN A 35 -6.12 3.84 16.43
CA ASN A 35 -7.36 3.04 16.27
C ASN A 35 -7.20 1.93 15.22
N ASN A 36 -6.17 2.00 14.39
CA ASN A 36 -5.88 0.93 13.42
C ASN A 36 -5.14 -0.24 14.07
N PRO A 37 -5.52 -1.48 13.72
CA PRO A 37 -4.74 -2.65 14.10
C PRO A 37 -3.34 -2.59 13.51
N GLY A 38 -2.34 -2.53 14.37
CA GLY A 38 -0.97 -2.22 13.97
C GLY A 38 -0.66 -0.73 14.16
N ILE A 39 0.48 -0.30 13.65
CA ILE A 39 0.88 1.11 13.69
C ILE A 39 0.83 1.62 12.24
N GLN A 40 -0.03 2.59 12.01
CA GLN A 40 -0.20 3.22 10.71
C GLN A 40 0.20 4.69 10.79
N THR A 41 1.08 5.16 9.89
CA THR A 41 1.36 6.60 9.76
C THR A 41 0.13 7.32 9.22
N PRO A 42 0.04 8.65 9.36
CA PRO A 42 -0.94 9.45 8.66
C PRO A 42 -0.85 9.25 7.13
N PRO A 43 -1.93 9.54 6.36
CA PRO A 43 -2.04 9.17 4.95
C PRO A 43 -1.36 10.16 3.98
N TYR A 44 -0.33 10.88 4.41
CA TYR A 44 0.35 11.93 3.64
C TYR A 44 1.87 11.73 3.50
N LEU A 45 2.36 10.47 3.49
CA LEU A 45 3.80 10.22 3.30
C LEU A 45 4.34 10.80 1.98
N PHE A 46 3.53 10.86 0.94
CA PHE A 46 3.95 11.46 -0.33
C PHE A 46 4.11 12.99 -0.30
N ASP A 47 3.72 13.66 0.77
CA ASP A 47 3.93 15.10 0.95
C ASP A 47 5.34 15.41 1.48
N TYR A 48 6.04 14.40 2.01
CA TYR A 48 7.45 14.54 2.38
C TYR A 48 8.33 14.52 1.12
N PRO A 49 9.20 15.53 0.90
CA PRO A 49 10.06 15.61 -0.29
C PRO A 49 10.94 14.38 -0.51
N GLU A 50 11.35 13.73 0.58
CA GLU A 50 12.18 12.53 0.53
C GLU A 50 11.48 11.35 -0.16
N PHE A 51 10.15 11.29 -0.12
CA PHE A 51 9.35 10.25 -0.79
C PHE A 51 9.09 10.54 -2.29
N PHE A 52 9.66 11.61 -2.84
CA PHE A 52 9.41 12.03 -4.23
C PHE A 52 9.63 10.90 -5.25
N LYS A 53 10.77 10.19 -5.17
CA LYS A 53 11.06 9.07 -6.09
C LYS A 53 10.03 7.94 -5.95
N LEU A 54 9.65 7.60 -4.71
CA LEU A 54 8.66 6.55 -4.46
C LEU A 54 7.28 6.95 -5.01
N ARG A 55 6.89 8.21 -4.82
CA ARG A 55 5.67 8.80 -5.39
C ARG A 55 5.67 8.72 -6.92
N GLN A 56 6.77 9.11 -7.57
CA GLN A 56 6.91 8.99 -9.03
C GLN A 56 6.72 7.55 -9.51
N THR A 57 7.39 6.58 -8.86
CA THR A 57 7.26 5.16 -9.24
C THR A 57 5.84 4.63 -9.03
N PHE A 58 5.12 5.12 -8.02
CA PHE A 58 3.71 4.80 -7.83
C PHE A 58 2.85 5.29 -9.01
N PHE A 59 2.99 6.56 -9.42
CA PHE A 59 2.23 7.11 -10.55
C PHE A 59 2.56 6.43 -11.87
N LEU A 60 3.83 6.12 -12.14
CA LEU A 60 4.23 5.35 -13.31
C LEU A 60 3.56 3.96 -13.33
N SER A 61 3.50 3.31 -12.17
CA SER A 61 2.82 2.03 -12.01
C SER A 61 1.32 2.13 -12.26
N CYS A 62 0.67 3.16 -11.71
CA CYS A 62 -0.76 3.41 -11.93
C CYS A 62 -1.07 3.72 -13.40
N SER A 63 -0.26 4.56 -14.05
CA SER A 63 -0.39 4.87 -15.48
C SER A 63 -0.30 3.63 -16.35
N SER A 64 0.69 2.80 -16.09
CA SER A 64 0.88 1.53 -16.80
C SER A 64 -0.26 0.53 -16.51
N TYR A 65 -0.76 0.50 -15.27
CA TYR A 65 -1.87 -0.37 -14.89
C TYR A 65 -3.17 0.00 -15.59
N LEU A 66 -3.50 1.31 -15.62
CA LEU A 66 -4.72 1.86 -16.20
C LEU A 66 -4.62 2.07 -17.72
N ASN A 67 -3.44 1.89 -18.29
CA ASN A 67 -3.15 2.19 -19.71
C ASN A 67 -3.51 3.64 -20.08
N ARG A 68 -3.24 4.58 -19.20
CA ARG A 68 -3.42 6.04 -19.39
C ARG A 68 -2.49 6.81 -18.49
N ASP A 69 -2.08 8.00 -18.91
CA ASP A 69 -1.24 8.86 -18.07
C ASP A 69 -2.07 9.50 -16.95
N VAL A 70 -1.79 9.09 -15.71
CA VAL A 70 -2.46 9.65 -14.53
C VAL A 70 -1.76 10.91 -14.02
N THR A 71 -0.59 11.27 -14.54
CA THR A 71 0.18 12.44 -14.07
C THR A 71 -0.32 13.75 -14.67
N LEU A 72 -1.05 13.69 -15.78
CA LEU A 72 -1.55 14.89 -16.48
C LEU A 72 -2.62 15.66 -15.69
N ASN A 73 -3.34 15.01 -14.79
CA ASN A 73 -4.46 15.59 -14.04
C ASN A 73 -4.32 15.38 -12.52
N LEU A 74 -3.09 15.44 -12.00
CA LEU A 74 -2.85 15.24 -10.56
C LEU A 74 -3.50 16.27 -9.66
N HIS A 75 -3.77 17.47 -10.15
CA HIS A 75 -4.48 18.53 -9.40
C HIS A 75 -5.93 18.16 -9.08
N ASN A 76 -6.52 17.23 -9.85
CA ASN A 76 -7.88 16.70 -9.64
C ASN A 76 -7.88 15.25 -9.12
N ALA A 77 -6.71 14.73 -8.74
CA ALA A 77 -6.57 13.38 -8.21
C ALA A 77 -6.39 13.43 -6.69
N GLU A 78 -7.08 12.55 -5.98
CA GLU A 78 -6.81 12.30 -4.57
C GLU A 78 -5.82 11.16 -4.44
N VAL A 79 -4.69 11.43 -3.76
CA VAL A 79 -3.66 10.45 -3.48
C VAL A 79 -3.44 10.37 -1.98
N LYS A 80 -3.51 9.16 -1.42
CA LYS A 80 -3.16 8.89 -0.03
C LYS A 80 -2.00 7.91 0.01
N CYS A 81 -1.07 8.09 0.93
CA CYS A 81 0.05 7.19 1.11
C CYS A 81 0.40 7.09 2.59
N TRP A 82 0.46 5.89 3.11
CA TRP A 82 0.80 5.61 4.50
C TRP A 82 1.68 4.37 4.63
N CYS A 83 2.31 4.20 5.79
CA CYS A 83 3.05 2.99 6.12
C CYS A 83 2.37 2.23 7.24
N HIS A 84 2.23 0.93 7.06
CA HIS A 84 1.93 -0.01 8.14
C HIS A 84 3.24 -0.61 8.68
N MET A 85 3.51 -0.37 9.96
CA MET A 85 4.56 -1.07 10.69
C MET A 85 3.94 -2.13 11.58
N ASN A 86 4.39 -3.37 11.45
CA ASN A 86 3.93 -4.50 12.23
C ASN A 86 5.06 -5.42 12.67
N TYR A 87 4.84 -6.13 13.77
CA TYR A 87 5.67 -7.22 14.25
C TYR A 87 4.80 -8.24 15.00
N ARG A 88 5.30 -9.43 15.25
CA ARG A 88 4.52 -10.58 15.75
C ARG A 88 3.62 -10.25 16.93
N TYR A 89 4.17 -9.72 18.02
CA TYR A 89 3.39 -9.44 19.23
C TYR A 89 2.31 -8.37 19.04
N LYS A 90 2.59 -7.36 18.22
CA LYS A 90 1.63 -6.32 17.91
C LYS A 90 0.42 -6.87 17.16
N GLN A 91 0.67 -7.72 16.14
CA GLN A 91 -0.39 -8.37 15.37
C GLN A 91 -1.27 -9.26 16.23
N GLN A 92 -0.67 -10.06 17.13
CA GLN A 92 -1.41 -10.93 18.02
C GLN A 92 -2.30 -10.13 19.00
N ARG A 93 -1.80 -9.03 19.54
CA ARG A 93 -2.56 -8.15 20.44
C ARG A 93 -3.71 -7.46 19.73
N ASP A 94 -3.49 -6.98 18.51
CA ASP A 94 -4.44 -6.12 17.81
C ASP A 94 -5.42 -6.93 16.92
N GLY A 95 -5.32 -8.26 16.85
CA GLY A 95 -6.24 -9.12 16.10
C GLY A 95 -6.21 -8.92 14.57
N ILE A 96 -5.06 -8.51 14.04
CA ILE A 96 -4.88 -8.16 12.61
C ILE A 96 -5.28 -9.29 11.65
N GLU A 97 -5.25 -10.52 12.08
CA GLU A 97 -5.62 -11.69 11.28
C GLU A 97 -7.06 -11.67 10.74
N ASN A 98 -7.94 -10.86 11.34
CA ASN A 98 -9.34 -10.72 10.92
C ASN A 98 -9.63 -9.42 10.17
N CYS A 99 -8.63 -8.58 9.91
CA CYS A 99 -8.79 -7.26 9.28
C CYS A 99 -8.86 -7.35 7.74
N TRP A 100 -9.81 -8.11 7.22
CA TRP A 100 -10.14 -8.06 5.79
C TRP A 100 -10.79 -6.73 5.46
N HIS A 101 -10.25 -6.01 4.47
CA HIS A 101 -10.74 -4.71 4.06
C HIS A 101 -10.47 -4.46 2.57
N ASP A 102 -11.10 -3.44 2.04
CA ASP A 102 -10.83 -2.83 0.75
C ASP A 102 -10.56 -1.33 0.92
N HIS A 103 -10.37 -0.63 -0.19
CA HIS A 103 -10.16 0.82 -0.22
C HIS A 103 -11.21 1.56 -1.05
N ASN A 104 -12.43 1.02 -1.14
CA ASN A 104 -13.53 1.76 -1.77
C ASN A 104 -13.79 3.10 -1.03
N PRO A 105 -14.11 4.18 -1.76
CA PRO A 105 -14.37 4.30 -3.20
C PRO A 105 -13.16 4.73 -4.04
N THR A 106 -11.91 4.42 -3.68
CA THR A 106 -10.77 4.77 -4.50
C THR A 106 -10.65 3.87 -5.74
N GLU A 107 -9.97 4.33 -6.78
CA GLU A 107 -9.85 3.60 -8.05
C GLU A 107 -8.80 2.48 -7.97
N ILE A 108 -7.60 2.84 -7.52
CA ILE A 108 -6.41 1.97 -7.52
C ILE A 108 -5.76 1.98 -6.15
N SER A 109 -5.29 0.81 -5.74
CA SER A 109 -4.44 0.61 -4.58
C SER A 109 -3.08 0.05 -4.99
N GLY A 110 -2.06 0.41 -4.24
CA GLY A 110 -0.71 -0.10 -4.40
C GLY A 110 -0.09 -0.50 -3.06
N ILE A 111 0.74 -1.54 -3.10
CA ILE A 111 1.54 -2.00 -1.96
C ILE A 111 3.00 -2.02 -2.37
N TYR A 112 3.85 -1.43 -1.53
CA TYR A 112 5.30 -1.46 -1.66
C TYR A 112 5.91 -2.02 -0.38
N TYR A 113 6.68 -3.11 -0.49
CA TYR A 113 7.36 -3.72 0.64
C TYR A 113 8.70 -3.04 0.86
N LEU A 114 8.76 -2.16 1.86
CA LEU A 114 9.97 -1.41 2.18
C LEU A 114 10.97 -2.29 2.96
N LYS A 115 10.47 -3.02 3.96
CA LYS A 115 11.24 -4.02 4.70
C LYS A 115 10.28 -5.08 5.24
N THR A 116 10.54 -6.32 4.92
CA THR A 116 9.66 -7.39 5.37
C THR A 116 10.44 -8.65 5.72
N PRO A 117 10.09 -9.34 6.84
CA PRO A 117 10.53 -10.68 7.07
C PRO A 117 9.93 -11.62 6.00
N LYS A 118 10.49 -12.81 5.84
CA LYS A 118 9.99 -13.83 4.89
C LYS A 118 8.53 -14.28 5.15
N THR A 119 7.92 -13.82 6.23
CA THR A 119 6.52 -14.08 6.62
C THR A 119 5.71 -12.79 6.61
N GLY A 120 4.39 -12.88 6.72
CA GLY A 120 3.53 -11.69 6.71
C GLY A 120 3.19 -11.20 5.29
N LEU A 121 3.02 -12.13 4.35
CA LEU A 121 2.62 -11.83 2.97
C LEU A 121 1.22 -11.21 2.95
N THR A 122 0.98 -10.24 2.09
CA THR A 122 -0.38 -9.72 1.89
C THR A 122 -1.26 -10.81 1.26
N GLN A 123 -2.42 -11.00 1.84
CA GLN A 123 -3.42 -11.99 1.43
C GLN A 123 -4.59 -11.31 0.73
N PHE A 124 -5.11 -11.94 -0.31
CA PHE A 124 -6.24 -11.46 -1.09
C PHE A 124 -7.33 -12.52 -1.16
N LYS A 125 -8.59 -12.11 -1.09
CA LYS A 125 -9.70 -12.97 -1.46
C LYS A 125 -9.78 -13.06 -2.97
N THR A 126 -9.75 -14.28 -3.53
CA THR A 126 -9.70 -14.51 -4.98
C THR A 126 -10.96 -15.15 -5.55
N GLY A 127 -11.97 -15.45 -4.71
CA GLY A 127 -13.23 -16.06 -5.11
C GLY A 127 -14.45 -15.14 -4.99
N THR A 128 -15.55 -15.53 -5.57
CA THR A 128 -16.85 -14.92 -5.33
C THR A 128 -17.34 -15.28 -3.91
N GLU A 129 -18.01 -14.36 -3.23
CA GLU A 129 -18.35 -14.42 -1.80
C GLU A 129 -19.00 -15.74 -1.32
N PHE A 130 -19.55 -16.53 -2.22
CA PHE A 130 -20.35 -17.70 -1.88
C PHE A 130 -19.69 -19.07 -2.05
N LEU A 131 -18.58 -19.19 -2.77
CA LEU A 131 -18.09 -20.50 -3.20
C LEU A 131 -16.61 -20.80 -2.94
N ASP A 132 -15.77 -19.82 -2.64
CA ASP A 132 -14.34 -20.13 -2.54
C ASP A 132 -13.63 -19.35 -1.43
N LYS A 133 -12.97 -20.11 -0.57
CA LYS A 133 -12.03 -19.62 0.44
C LYS A 133 -10.63 -19.46 -0.14
N SER A 134 -10.48 -19.37 -1.45
CA SER A 134 -9.17 -19.25 -2.08
C SER A 134 -8.51 -17.93 -1.69
N ILE A 135 -7.32 -18.03 -1.16
CA ILE A 135 -6.51 -16.90 -0.71
C ILE A 135 -5.29 -16.83 -1.62
N GLY A 136 -5.22 -15.75 -2.39
CA GLY A 136 -4.01 -15.40 -3.13
C GLY A 136 -3.00 -14.70 -2.22
N TYR A 137 -1.72 -14.81 -2.55
CA TYR A 137 -0.63 -14.18 -1.79
C TYR A 137 0.24 -13.36 -2.72
N ILE A 138 0.74 -12.21 -2.22
CA ILE A 138 1.84 -11.49 -2.85
C ILE A 138 3.13 -11.82 -2.10
N SER A 139 4.12 -12.34 -2.82
CA SER A 139 5.48 -12.45 -2.30
C SER A 139 6.14 -11.08 -2.34
N PRO A 140 6.65 -10.59 -1.19
CA PRO A 140 7.39 -9.35 -1.16
C PRO A 140 8.59 -9.39 -2.09
N GLU A 141 8.78 -8.30 -2.82
CA GLU A 141 9.95 -8.09 -3.68
C GLU A 141 10.42 -6.65 -3.53
N ASN A 142 11.73 -6.48 -3.29
CA ASN A 142 12.33 -5.17 -3.13
C ASN A 142 12.14 -4.31 -4.38
N PHE A 143 12.02 -3.01 -4.20
CA PHE A 143 11.87 -2.02 -5.26
C PHE A 143 10.64 -2.23 -6.16
N SER A 144 9.61 -2.93 -5.66
CA SER A 144 8.44 -3.26 -6.47
C SER A 144 7.14 -2.75 -5.87
N TRP A 145 6.35 -2.10 -6.72
CA TRP A 145 4.94 -1.84 -6.48
C TRP A 145 4.09 -3.02 -6.95
N PHE A 146 3.10 -3.37 -6.16
CA PHE A 146 2.02 -4.28 -6.54
C PHE A 146 0.74 -3.47 -6.62
N ILE A 147 0.22 -3.29 -7.82
CA ILE A 147 -0.95 -2.47 -8.13
C ILE A 147 -2.17 -3.34 -8.38
N PHE A 148 -3.30 -2.94 -7.81
CA PHE A 148 -4.56 -3.68 -7.91
C PHE A 148 -5.78 -2.74 -7.77
N PRO A 149 -6.99 -3.18 -8.20
CA PRO A 149 -8.21 -2.41 -8.01
C PRO A 149 -8.52 -2.27 -6.53
N SER A 150 -8.95 -1.08 -6.11
CA SER A 150 -9.17 -0.78 -4.68
C SER A 150 -10.27 -1.60 -4.02
N HIS A 151 -11.22 -2.13 -4.78
CA HIS A 151 -12.28 -3.02 -4.26
C HIS A 151 -11.79 -4.45 -3.95
N LEU A 152 -10.55 -4.78 -4.27
CA LEU A 152 -10.02 -6.12 -4.00
C LEU A 152 -9.77 -6.31 -2.50
N ILE A 153 -10.56 -7.18 -1.88
CA ILE A 153 -10.49 -7.46 -0.45
C ILE A 153 -9.17 -8.13 -0.09
N HIS A 154 -8.48 -7.54 0.86
CA HIS A 154 -7.16 -8.02 1.28
C HIS A 154 -6.90 -7.79 2.77
N ARG A 155 -5.82 -8.39 3.26
CA ARG A 155 -5.33 -8.18 4.63
C ARG A 155 -3.81 -8.38 4.74
N PRO A 156 -3.14 -7.82 5.75
CA PRO A 156 -1.78 -8.23 6.08
C PRO A 156 -1.77 -9.68 6.59
N GLY A 157 -0.85 -10.48 6.11
CA GLY A 157 -0.64 -11.84 6.63
C GLY A 157 0.09 -11.82 7.97
N LEU A 158 0.03 -12.94 8.69
CA LEU A 158 0.67 -13.09 9.99
C LEU A 158 2.20 -13.08 9.90
N ILE A 159 2.82 -12.26 10.75
CA ILE A 159 4.27 -12.23 10.93
C ILE A 159 4.65 -13.25 11.99
N LYS A 160 5.52 -14.20 11.64
CA LYS A 160 6.01 -15.24 12.55
C LYS A 160 7.34 -14.88 13.23
N SER A 161 7.87 -13.70 12.98
CA SER A 161 9.14 -13.23 13.56
C SER A 161 8.93 -11.92 14.34
N ASN A 162 9.90 -11.58 15.19
CA ASN A 162 9.90 -10.27 15.90
C ASN A 162 10.52 -9.15 15.06
N GLN A 163 10.91 -9.42 13.82
CA GLN A 163 11.38 -8.38 12.92
C GLN A 163 10.25 -7.46 12.53
N LYS A 164 10.50 -6.17 12.54
CA LYS A 164 9.55 -5.17 12.05
C LYS A 164 9.29 -5.38 10.55
N ARG A 165 8.05 -5.29 10.13
CA ARG A 165 7.60 -5.26 8.75
C ARG A 165 7.13 -3.85 8.42
N TYR A 166 7.72 -3.24 7.42
CA TYR A 166 7.32 -1.94 6.91
C TYR A 166 6.71 -2.13 5.52
N VAL A 167 5.45 -1.79 5.39
CA VAL A 167 4.72 -1.84 4.12
C VAL A 167 4.09 -0.49 3.87
N ILE A 168 4.46 0.12 2.76
CA ILE A 168 3.83 1.33 2.28
C ILE A 168 2.62 0.93 1.44
N ALA A 169 1.48 1.53 1.75
CA ALA A 169 0.27 1.46 0.96
C ALA A 169 -0.05 2.83 0.39
N ALA A 170 -0.56 2.85 -0.83
CA ALA A 170 -1.02 4.08 -1.46
C ALA A 170 -2.31 3.83 -2.25
N THR A 171 -3.16 4.85 -2.30
CA THR A 171 -4.39 4.84 -3.12
C THR A 171 -4.42 6.03 -4.03
N LEU A 172 -5.04 5.85 -5.19
CA LEU A 172 -5.26 6.89 -6.18
C LEU A 172 -6.74 6.89 -6.59
N THR A 173 -7.35 8.09 -6.57
CA THR A 173 -8.66 8.34 -7.17
C THR A 173 -8.47 9.42 -8.23
N THR A 174 -8.75 9.10 -9.48
CA THR A 174 -8.66 10.07 -10.57
C THR A 174 -10.00 10.75 -10.82
N GLU A 175 -9.99 11.95 -11.38
CA GLU A 175 -11.19 12.65 -11.82
C GLU A 175 -12.03 11.79 -12.78
N TYR A 176 -11.38 11.11 -13.71
CA TYR A 176 -12.05 10.21 -14.65
C TYR A 176 -12.85 9.11 -13.94
N PHE A 177 -12.31 8.53 -12.87
CA PHE A 177 -13.00 7.52 -12.07
C PHE A 177 -14.22 8.12 -11.37
N LEU A 178 -14.07 9.33 -10.79
CA LEU A 178 -15.17 10.02 -10.12
C LEU A 178 -16.30 10.34 -11.10
N LEU A 179 -15.99 10.92 -12.27
CA LEU A 179 -16.99 11.23 -13.29
C LEU A 179 -17.79 9.99 -13.71
N ARG A 180 -17.11 8.86 -13.97
CA ARG A 180 -17.79 7.59 -14.29
C ARG A 180 -18.66 7.08 -13.15
N SER A 181 -18.20 7.19 -11.91
CA SER A 181 -18.96 6.75 -10.73
C SER A 181 -20.25 7.53 -10.54
N PHE A 182 -20.28 8.79 -11.02
CA PHE A 182 -21.46 9.64 -10.99
C PHE A 182 -22.28 9.61 -12.31
N GLY A 183 -21.92 8.76 -13.27
CA GLY A 183 -22.62 8.65 -14.56
C GLY A 183 -22.40 9.85 -15.50
N LEU A 184 -21.32 10.61 -15.30
CA LEU A 184 -20.98 11.83 -16.06
C LEU A 184 -19.86 11.61 -17.09
N GLY A 185 -19.43 10.33 -17.32
CA GLY A 185 -18.35 9.96 -18.22
C GLY A 185 -18.77 9.08 -19.39
#